data_6a10be65d9075f0f17e100cf67dbd05c
#
_entry.id   6a10be65d9075f0f17e100cf67dbd05c
#
_cell.length_a   1.000
_cell.length_b   1.000
_cell.length_c   1.000
_cell.angle_alpha   90.00
_cell.angle_beta   90.00
_cell.angle_gamma   90.00
#
_symmetry.space_group_name_H-M   'P 1'
#
loop_
_entity.id
_entity.type
_entity.pdbx_description
1 polymer ?
#
loop_
_entity_poly.entity_id
_entity_poly.type
_entity_poly.pdbx_seq_one_letter_code
_entity_poly.pdbx_strand_id
1 'polypeptide(L)'
;MNNKVLVTGGTGFVGMRIISRLLEQGYDVQTTIRDLSKADKVIKTMQDNGVSTERLMFVEADLSQDEHWDEAMKDCKYVLSVASPVFFGKTDDAQVMAKPAIEGIQRILRAAEHAGVKRVVMTANFGAVGFSNKDKNSITNESHWTNEDEPGLSVYEKSKLLAEKAAWDFVENENTTVEFATINPVAIFGPSLDAHVSGSFHLLENLLNGSMKRVPQIPLNVVDVRDVAELHILAMTNEQANGKRFIATADGQINLLEIAKLIKEKRPEIAQKVSTKKLPDFILSLGAKFNHQAKAGKLLLDMNRNVSNERAKTLLGWEPIATQEEAILAAVDSMAKYHLI
;
A
#
# COMPACT_ATOMS: atom_id res chain seq x y z
N MET A 1 10.54 7.88 -28.08
CA MET A 1 9.22 7.48 -27.52
C MET A 1 9.04 8.22 -26.22
N ASN A 2 7.86 8.77 -25.95
CA ASN A 2 7.59 9.43 -24.67
C ASN A 2 7.64 8.38 -23.55
N ASN A 3 8.58 8.51 -22.62
CA ASN A 3 8.89 7.56 -21.55
C ASN A 3 8.69 8.18 -20.15
N LYS A 4 7.93 9.30 -20.11
CA LYS A 4 7.71 10.05 -18.88
C LYS A 4 6.55 9.47 -18.09
N VAL A 5 6.78 9.28 -16.79
CA VAL A 5 5.83 8.72 -15.84
C VAL A 5 5.64 9.69 -14.68
N LEU A 6 4.38 9.99 -14.34
CA LEU A 6 4.06 10.69 -13.09
C LEU A 6 3.89 9.67 -11.95
N VAL A 7 4.58 9.90 -10.84
CA VAL A 7 4.37 9.17 -9.57
C VAL A 7 3.88 10.16 -8.52
N THR A 8 2.66 9.99 -8.01
CA THR A 8 2.18 10.87 -6.94
C THR A 8 2.72 10.41 -5.58
N GLY A 9 3.04 11.37 -4.69
CA GLY A 9 3.50 11.06 -3.35
C GLY A 9 4.97 10.62 -3.26
N GLY A 10 5.85 11.36 -3.91
CA GLY A 10 7.29 11.07 -4.00
C GLY A 10 8.07 10.99 -2.69
N THR A 11 7.49 11.43 -1.58
CA THR A 11 8.09 11.31 -0.23
C THR A 11 7.62 10.08 0.54
N GLY A 12 6.69 9.29 -0.02
CA GLY A 12 6.10 8.13 0.64
C GLY A 12 6.91 6.85 0.46
N PHE A 13 6.76 5.90 1.38
CA PHE A 13 7.47 4.61 1.38
C PHE A 13 7.34 3.85 0.04
N VAL A 14 6.12 3.67 -0.46
CA VAL A 14 5.86 2.99 -1.74
C VAL A 14 6.26 3.89 -2.92
N GLY A 15 5.94 5.19 -2.86
CA GLY A 15 6.27 6.15 -3.93
C GLY A 15 7.77 6.22 -4.21
N MET A 16 8.58 6.34 -3.17
CA MET A 16 10.05 6.34 -3.31
C MET A 16 10.58 5.03 -3.91
N ARG A 17 10.02 3.89 -3.55
CA ARG A 17 10.44 2.60 -4.12
C ARG A 17 10.08 2.49 -5.60
N ILE A 18 8.91 2.97 -6.00
CA ILE A 18 8.49 3.02 -7.41
C ILE A 18 9.39 3.96 -8.20
N ILE A 19 9.67 5.16 -7.68
CA ILE A 19 10.58 6.14 -8.31
C ILE A 19 11.97 5.51 -8.52
N SER A 20 12.54 4.91 -7.49
CA SER A 20 13.82 4.20 -7.58
C SER A 20 13.82 3.20 -8.73
N ARG A 21 12.81 2.34 -8.77
CA ARG A 21 12.72 1.28 -9.78
C ARG A 21 12.52 1.80 -11.21
N LEU A 22 11.71 2.87 -11.39
CA LEU A 22 11.52 3.51 -12.69
C LEU A 22 12.81 4.16 -13.19
N LEU A 23 13.54 4.86 -12.32
CA LEU A 23 14.82 5.48 -12.68
C LEU A 23 15.86 4.44 -13.08
N GLU A 24 15.95 3.31 -12.36
CA GLU A 24 16.82 2.17 -12.70
C GLU A 24 16.47 1.58 -14.09
N GLN A 25 15.19 1.60 -14.47
CA GLN A 25 14.71 1.15 -15.78
C GLN A 25 14.85 2.22 -16.89
N GLY A 26 15.36 3.43 -16.56
CA GLY A 26 15.63 4.49 -17.52
C GLY A 26 14.40 5.34 -17.91
N TYR A 27 13.34 5.33 -17.11
CA TYR A 27 12.20 6.24 -17.30
C TYR A 27 12.55 7.67 -16.88
N ASP A 28 11.91 8.65 -17.53
CA ASP A 28 11.83 10.02 -17.03
C ASP A 28 10.70 10.08 -16.00
N VAL A 29 11.07 10.38 -14.75
CA VAL A 29 10.13 10.34 -13.64
C VAL A 29 9.79 11.76 -13.18
N GLN A 30 8.52 12.12 -13.25
CA GLN A 30 7.99 13.30 -12.58
C GLN A 30 7.28 12.85 -11.31
N THR A 31 7.52 13.55 -10.19
CA THR A 31 6.83 13.21 -8.95
C THR A 31 6.21 14.42 -8.29
N THR A 32 5.01 14.21 -7.70
CA THR A 32 4.38 15.27 -6.91
C THR A 32 4.82 15.21 -5.46
N ILE A 33 5.09 16.37 -4.90
CA ILE A 33 5.30 16.61 -3.48
C ILE A 33 4.51 17.85 -3.05
N ARG A 34 4.04 17.89 -1.80
CA ARG A 34 3.25 19.02 -1.29
C ARG A 34 4.07 20.26 -0.92
N ASP A 35 5.37 20.12 -0.90
CA ASP A 35 6.32 21.15 -0.49
C ASP A 35 7.66 20.88 -1.17
N LEU A 36 8.02 21.71 -2.13
CA LEU A 36 9.24 21.58 -2.94
C LEU A 36 10.52 21.60 -2.11
N SER A 37 10.50 22.17 -0.90
CA SER A 37 11.66 22.12 0.00
C SER A 37 12.07 20.70 0.40
N LYS A 38 11.21 19.70 0.19
CA LYS A 38 11.49 18.27 0.43
C LYS A 38 12.15 17.55 -0.75
N ALA A 39 12.29 18.21 -1.90
CA ALA A 39 12.90 17.60 -3.10
C ALA A 39 14.33 17.13 -2.84
N ASP A 40 15.15 17.96 -2.21
CA ASP A 40 16.55 17.63 -1.89
C ASP A 40 16.67 16.39 -0.99
N LYS A 41 15.71 16.20 -0.08
CA LYS A 41 15.67 14.99 0.75
C LYS A 41 15.42 13.74 -0.11
N VAL A 42 14.48 13.81 -1.06
CA VAL A 42 14.19 12.67 -1.96
C VAL A 42 15.38 12.38 -2.85
N ILE A 43 15.99 13.41 -3.45
CA ILE A 43 17.20 13.29 -4.26
C ILE A 43 18.30 12.59 -3.47
N LYS A 44 18.60 13.11 -2.26
CA LYS A 44 19.61 12.52 -1.39
C LYS A 44 19.29 11.05 -1.05
N THR A 45 18.04 10.74 -0.73
CA THR A 45 17.61 9.37 -0.44
C THR A 45 17.89 8.44 -1.63
N MET A 46 17.58 8.86 -2.87
CA MET A 46 17.88 8.07 -4.07
C MET A 46 19.38 7.86 -4.25
N GLN A 47 20.18 8.93 -4.13
CA GLN A 47 21.65 8.88 -4.28
C GLN A 47 22.32 8.01 -3.21
N ASP A 48 21.88 8.11 -1.94
CA ASP A 48 22.38 7.30 -0.84
C ASP A 48 22.07 5.78 -1.04
N ASN A 49 21.08 5.46 -1.89
CA ASN A 49 20.75 4.10 -2.31
C ASN A 49 21.28 3.73 -3.71
N GLY A 50 22.19 4.54 -4.28
CA GLY A 50 22.89 4.25 -5.54
C GLY A 50 22.07 4.51 -6.81
N VAL A 51 20.98 5.28 -6.72
CA VAL A 51 20.07 5.58 -7.85
C VAL A 51 20.40 6.98 -8.42
N SER A 52 20.66 7.06 -9.74
CA SER A 52 20.82 8.35 -10.43
C SER A 52 19.51 9.14 -10.44
N THR A 53 19.59 10.44 -10.17
CA THR A 53 18.46 11.36 -10.14
C THR A 53 18.40 12.32 -11.32
N GLU A 54 19.22 12.14 -12.36
CA GLU A 54 19.27 13.00 -13.54
C GLU A 54 17.92 13.08 -14.30
N ARG A 55 17.11 12.01 -14.18
CA ARG A 55 15.79 11.88 -14.81
C ARG A 55 14.63 12.09 -13.83
N LEU A 56 14.90 12.65 -12.64
CA LEU A 56 13.87 12.89 -11.61
C LEU A 56 13.50 14.37 -11.57
N MET A 57 12.22 14.64 -11.74
CA MET A 57 11.64 15.98 -11.72
C MET A 57 10.57 16.07 -10.63
N PHE A 58 10.38 17.27 -10.08
CA PHE A 58 9.40 17.52 -9.02
C PHE A 58 8.40 18.57 -9.44
N VAL A 59 7.14 18.36 -9.05
CA VAL A 59 6.07 19.34 -9.17
C VAL A 59 5.36 19.43 -7.83
N GLU A 60 5.03 20.65 -7.40
CA GLU A 60 4.20 20.85 -6.23
C GLU A 60 2.75 20.57 -6.58
N ALA A 61 2.12 19.62 -5.91
CA ALA A 61 0.68 19.35 -6.05
C ALA A 61 0.14 18.65 -4.81
N ASP A 62 -1.10 18.99 -4.45
CA ASP A 62 -1.84 18.41 -3.32
C ASP A 62 -3.14 17.78 -3.82
N LEU A 63 -3.46 16.56 -3.36
CA LEU A 63 -4.70 15.86 -3.72
C LEU A 63 -5.97 16.60 -3.26
N SER A 64 -5.86 17.54 -2.33
CA SER A 64 -6.98 18.35 -1.85
C SER A 64 -7.25 19.61 -2.68
N GLN A 65 -6.38 19.92 -3.66
CA GLN A 65 -6.43 21.14 -4.47
C GLN A 65 -6.42 20.82 -5.96
N ASP A 66 -6.99 21.69 -6.78
CA ASP A 66 -7.08 21.48 -8.23
C ASP A 66 -5.84 21.98 -8.98
N GLU A 67 -5.03 22.82 -8.34
CA GLU A 67 -3.88 23.47 -8.91
C GLU A 67 -2.75 22.50 -9.22
N HIS A 68 -1.95 22.83 -10.26
CA HIS A 68 -0.73 22.17 -10.70
C HIS A 68 -0.86 20.75 -11.30
N TRP A 69 -2.05 20.17 -11.37
CA TRP A 69 -2.21 18.81 -11.92
C TRP A 69 -1.98 18.78 -13.44
N ASP A 70 -2.34 19.82 -14.19
CA ASP A 70 -2.04 19.91 -15.63
C ASP A 70 -0.52 19.98 -15.85
N GLU A 71 0.21 20.75 -15.04
CA GLU A 71 1.68 20.79 -15.08
C GLU A 71 2.29 19.43 -14.69
N ALA A 72 1.76 18.81 -13.64
CA ALA A 72 2.23 17.51 -13.14
C ALA A 72 2.07 16.40 -14.18
N MET A 73 1.03 16.46 -15.02
CA MET A 73 0.73 15.43 -16.02
C MET A 73 1.25 15.76 -17.42
N LYS A 74 1.81 16.94 -17.60
CA LYS A 74 2.31 17.40 -18.92
C LYS A 74 3.33 16.42 -19.49
N ASP A 75 3.06 15.94 -20.70
CA ASP A 75 3.87 14.98 -21.44
C ASP A 75 4.03 13.62 -20.72
N CYS A 76 3.23 13.31 -19.70
CA CYS A 76 3.26 12.02 -19.07
C CYS A 76 2.44 10.99 -19.86
N LYS A 77 3.05 9.83 -20.13
CA LYS A 77 2.35 8.71 -20.76
C LYS A 77 1.54 7.92 -19.77
N TYR A 78 2.02 7.84 -18.55
CA TYR A 78 1.45 7.05 -17.46
C TYR A 78 1.42 7.83 -16.16
N VAL A 79 0.45 7.50 -15.30
CA VAL A 79 0.34 8.03 -13.94
C VAL A 79 0.26 6.87 -12.95
N LEU A 80 1.15 6.84 -11.98
CA LEU A 80 1.08 5.95 -10.83
C LEU A 80 0.55 6.75 -9.64
N SER A 81 -0.75 6.58 -9.35
CA SER A 81 -1.46 7.28 -8.29
C SER A 81 -1.24 6.58 -6.95
N VAL A 82 -0.14 6.92 -6.28
CA VAL A 82 0.32 6.29 -5.04
C VAL A 82 -0.06 7.11 -3.81
N ALA A 83 -0.06 8.43 -3.94
CA ALA A 83 -0.47 9.31 -2.85
C ALA A 83 -1.91 9.04 -2.42
N SER A 84 -2.12 9.03 -1.12
CA SER A 84 -3.46 9.02 -0.54
C SER A 84 -3.49 9.97 0.63
N PRO A 85 -4.52 10.80 0.76
CA PRO A 85 -4.66 11.64 1.94
C PRO A 85 -4.81 10.72 3.16
N VAL A 86 -3.90 10.85 4.11
CA VAL A 86 -4.02 10.20 5.42
C VAL A 86 -4.48 11.28 6.38
N PHE A 87 -5.76 11.23 6.76
CA PHE A 87 -6.29 12.14 7.75
C PHE A 87 -6.16 11.53 9.14
N PHE A 88 -5.41 12.19 9.99
CA PHE A 88 -5.36 11.94 11.43
C PHE A 88 -6.42 12.78 12.17
N GLY A 89 -7.60 12.96 11.55
CA GLY A 89 -8.71 13.71 12.16
C GLY A 89 -9.39 12.92 13.28
N LYS A 90 -9.96 13.63 14.25
CA LYS A 90 -10.73 13.06 15.38
C LYS A 90 -12.19 12.78 15.01
N THR A 91 -12.52 12.53 13.74
CA THR A 91 -13.90 12.21 13.36
C THR A 91 -14.05 10.71 13.15
N ASP A 92 -15.12 10.16 13.71
CA ASP A 92 -15.52 8.76 13.49
C ASP A 92 -16.41 8.61 12.24
N ASP A 93 -16.69 9.71 11.52
CA ASP A 93 -17.47 9.69 10.29
C ASP A 93 -16.59 9.26 9.11
N ALA A 94 -16.79 8.03 8.68
CA ALA A 94 -16.03 7.44 7.58
C ALA A 94 -16.28 8.13 6.23
N GLN A 95 -17.44 8.73 5.99
CA GLN A 95 -17.73 9.47 4.75
C GLN A 95 -16.94 10.78 4.70
N VAL A 96 -16.90 11.51 5.82
CA VAL A 96 -16.08 12.72 5.94
C VAL A 96 -14.60 12.40 5.73
N MET A 97 -14.13 11.27 6.27
CA MET A 97 -12.74 10.83 6.09
C MET A 97 -12.44 10.31 4.68
N ALA A 98 -13.42 9.73 4.00
CA ALA A 98 -13.24 9.21 2.65
C ALA A 98 -13.28 10.32 1.58
N LYS A 99 -14.02 11.40 1.82
CA LYS A 99 -14.22 12.48 0.84
C LYS A 99 -12.94 12.98 0.19
N PRO A 100 -11.88 13.34 0.92
CA PRO A 100 -10.64 13.80 0.28
C PRO A 100 -9.92 12.73 -0.55
N ALA A 101 -10.05 11.46 -0.18
CA ALA A 101 -9.48 10.38 -0.96
C ALA A 101 -10.27 10.13 -2.26
N ILE A 102 -11.60 10.23 -2.19
CA ILE A 102 -12.51 10.15 -3.35
C ILE A 102 -12.25 11.32 -4.30
N GLU A 103 -12.30 12.55 -3.79
CA GLU A 103 -12.09 13.75 -4.60
C GLU A 103 -10.68 13.76 -5.21
N GLY A 104 -9.67 13.32 -4.44
CA GLY A 104 -8.29 13.25 -4.89
C GLY A 104 -8.09 12.29 -6.08
N ILE A 105 -8.66 11.08 -6.02
CA ILE A 105 -8.53 10.15 -7.16
C ILE A 105 -9.34 10.59 -8.37
N GLN A 106 -10.52 11.16 -8.18
CA GLN A 106 -11.31 11.71 -9.30
C GLN A 106 -10.59 12.89 -9.96
N ARG A 107 -9.91 13.74 -9.17
CA ARG A 107 -9.06 14.83 -9.68
C ARG A 107 -7.93 14.31 -10.55
N ILE A 108 -7.23 13.25 -10.08
CA ILE A 108 -6.18 12.58 -10.86
C ILE A 108 -6.73 12.06 -12.19
N LEU A 109 -7.87 11.39 -12.18
CA LEU A 109 -8.46 10.81 -13.39
C LEU A 109 -8.88 11.89 -14.41
N ARG A 110 -9.52 12.99 -13.96
CA ARG A 110 -9.87 14.12 -14.83
C ARG A 110 -8.63 14.78 -15.43
N ALA A 111 -7.62 15.06 -14.63
CA ALA A 111 -6.39 15.67 -15.12
C ALA A 111 -5.63 14.74 -16.06
N ALA A 112 -5.65 13.42 -15.81
CA ALA A 112 -5.07 12.42 -16.70
C ALA A 112 -5.77 12.38 -18.07
N GLU A 113 -7.10 12.50 -18.09
CA GLU A 113 -7.87 12.59 -19.32
C GLU A 113 -7.54 13.86 -20.11
N HIS A 114 -7.53 15.03 -19.44
CA HIS A 114 -7.18 16.31 -20.09
C HIS A 114 -5.76 16.28 -20.69
N ALA A 115 -4.81 15.63 -20.01
CA ALA A 115 -3.43 15.52 -20.46
C ALA A 115 -3.19 14.42 -21.50
N GLY A 116 -4.20 13.62 -21.85
CA GLY A 116 -4.06 12.49 -22.79
C GLY A 116 -3.18 11.35 -22.25
N VAL A 117 -3.19 11.14 -20.93
CA VAL A 117 -2.50 10.03 -20.29
C VAL A 117 -3.08 8.71 -20.77
N LYS A 118 -2.21 7.76 -21.13
CA LYS A 118 -2.68 6.44 -21.59
C LYS A 118 -3.30 5.64 -20.47
N ARG A 119 -2.63 5.55 -19.29
CA ARG A 119 -3.11 4.73 -18.18
C ARG A 119 -2.78 5.34 -16.82
N VAL A 120 -3.75 5.21 -15.91
CA VAL A 120 -3.57 5.46 -14.48
C VAL A 120 -3.56 4.12 -13.73
N VAL A 121 -2.54 3.88 -12.89
CA VAL A 121 -2.49 2.75 -11.96
C VAL A 121 -2.58 3.29 -10.54
N MET A 122 -3.63 2.91 -9.82
CA MET A 122 -3.88 3.38 -8.46
C MET A 122 -3.37 2.38 -7.42
N THR A 123 -2.67 2.87 -6.41
CA THR A 123 -2.42 2.11 -5.18
C THR A 123 -3.69 2.11 -4.33
N ALA A 124 -4.45 1.04 -4.42
CA ALA A 124 -5.62 0.78 -3.59
C ALA A 124 -5.21 0.07 -2.28
N ASN A 125 -6.04 -0.85 -1.78
CA ASN A 125 -5.74 -1.58 -0.55
C ASN A 125 -6.49 -2.92 -0.53
N PHE A 126 -5.88 -3.98 0.02
CA PHE A 126 -6.55 -5.27 0.22
C PHE A 126 -7.80 -5.17 1.11
N GLY A 127 -7.87 -4.16 1.97
CA GLY A 127 -9.07 -3.85 2.75
C GLY A 127 -10.31 -3.60 1.89
N ALA A 128 -10.16 -3.19 0.64
CA ALA A 128 -11.26 -3.07 -0.31
C ALA A 128 -11.70 -4.41 -0.93
N VAL A 129 -10.90 -5.47 -0.77
CA VAL A 129 -11.13 -6.78 -1.41
C VAL A 129 -11.68 -7.81 -0.43
N GLY A 130 -10.97 -8.09 0.65
CA GLY A 130 -11.12 -9.36 1.37
C GLY A 130 -11.69 -9.28 2.78
N PHE A 131 -11.99 -8.10 3.33
CA PHE A 131 -12.32 -8.00 4.76
C PHE A 131 -13.71 -8.53 5.13
N SER A 132 -14.59 -8.72 4.17
CA SER A 132 -15.90 -9.35 4.40
C SER A 132 -15.93 -10.85 4.08
N ASN A 133 -14.87 -11.39 3.47
CA ASN A 133 -14.82 -12.82 3.24
C ASN A 133 -14.39 -13.56 4.52
N LYS A 134 -15.31 -14.33 5.12
CA LYS A 134 -15.09 -15.13 6.34
C LYS A 134 -15.12 -16.63 6.09
N ASP A 135 -15.46 -17.06 4.87
CA ASP A 135 -15.46 -18.46 4.49
C ASP A 135 -14.02 -18.99 4.31
N LYS A 136 -13.54 -19.72 5.31
CA LYS A 136 -12.18 -20.29 5.33
C LYS A 136 -11.93 -21.36 4.25
N ASN A 137 -12.98 -21.85 3.59
CA ASN A 137 -12.89 -22.85 2.52
C ASN A 137 -12.83 -22.19 1.12
N SER A 138 -13.07 -20.90 1.02
CA SER A 138 -13.01 -20.16 -0.24
C SER A 138 -11.61 -19.57 -0.49
N ILE A 139 -11.41 -19.05 -1.71
CA ILE A 139 -10.23 -18.28 -2.09
C ILE A 139 -10.66 -16.82 -2.28
N THR A 140 -10.03 -15.90 -1.58
CA THR A 140 -10.22 -14.45 -1.81
C THR A 140 -9.40 -14.03 -3.03
N ASN A 141 -10.06 -13.45 -4.02
CA ASN A 141 -9.43 -12.92 -5.23
C ASN A 141 -10.01 -11.54 -5.57
N GLU A 142 -9.59 -10.96 -6.68
CA GLU A 142 -9.93 -9.60 -7.10
C GLU A 142 -11.40 -9.40 -7.52
N SER A 143 -12.22 -10.44 -7.61
CA SER A 143 -13.67 -10.30 -7.85
C SER A 143 -14.43 -9.92 -6.58
N HIS A 144 -13.81 -10.09 -5.41
CA HIS A 144 -14.43 -9.76 -4.14
C HIS A 144 -14.38 -8.26 -3.86
N TRP A 145 -15.41 -7.78 -3.16
CA TRP A 145 -15.46 -6.46 -2.57
C TRP A 145 -15.81 -6.56 -1.09
N THR A 146 -15.10 -5.81 -0.27
CA THR A 146 -15.47 -5.65 1.13
C THR A 146 -16.79 -4.90 1.22
N ASN A 147 -17.69 -5.35 2.11
CA ASN A 147 -18.89 -4.60 2.46
C ASN A 147 -18.48 -3.37 3.27
N GLU A 148 -18.92 -2.19 2.85
CA GLU A 148 -18.61 -0.94 3.54
C GLU A 148 -19.16 -0.85 4.96
N ASP A 149 -20.17 -1.65 5.28
CA ASP A 149 -20.77 -1.73 6.62
C ASP A 149 -20.24 -2.94 7.43
N GLU A 150 -19.13 -3.54 7.00
CA GLU A 150 -18.50 -4.66 7.70
C GLU A 150 -18.13 -4.28 9.14
N PRO A 151 -18.68 -4.99 10.15
CA PRO A 151 -18.41 -4.68 11.54
C PRO A 151 -16.91 -4.83 11.90
N GLY A 152 -16.31 -3.75 12.39
CA GLY A 152 -14.89 -3.71 12.77
C GLY A 152 -13.98 -3.18 11.68
N LEU A 153 -14.50 -2.85 10.50
CA LEU A 153 -13.77 -2.13 9.49
C LEU A 153 -13.35 -0.75 10.03
N SER A 154 -12.06 -0.44 9.93
CA SER A 154 -11.57 0.86 10.38
C SER A 154 -11.98 1.96 9.41
N VAL A 155 -12.01 3.21 9.90
CA VAL A 155 -12.29 4.38 9.07
C VAL A 155 -11.30 4.50 7.90
N TYR A 156 -10.04 4.15 8.13
CA TYR A 156 -9.01 4.13 7.09
C TYR A 156 -9.33 3.12 5.98
N GLU A 157 -9.64 1.87 6.34
CA GLU A 157 -9.96 0.82 5.36
C GLU A 157 -11.24 1.16 4.58
N LYS A 158 -12.27 1.70 5.28
CA LYS A 158 -13.49 2.18 4.64
C LYS A 158 -13.19 3.33 3.67
N SER A 159 -12.33 4.29 4.03
CA SER A 159 -11.96 5.38 3.14
C SER A 159 -11.25 4.89 1.87
N LYS A 160 -10.37 3.89 2.00
CA LYS A 160 -9.68 3.27 0.86
C LYS A 160 -10.64 2.50 -0.04
N LEU A 161 -11.57 1.75 0.54
CA LEU A 161 -12.63 1.06 -0.19
C LEU A 161 -13.47 2.02 -1.02
N LEU A 162 -13.94 3.11 -0.39
CA LEU A 162 -14.80 4.10 -1.05
C LEU A 162 -14.06 4.87 -2.14
N ALA A 163 -12.78 5.18 -1.93
CA ALA A 163 -11.95 5.82 -2.96
C ALA A 163 -11.73 4.91 -4.18
N GLU A 164 -11.48 3.60 -3.96
CA GLU A 164 -11.33 2.65 -5.06
C GLU A 164 -12.65 2.47 -5.84
N LYS A 165 -13.78 2.32 -5.14
CA LYS A 165 -15.10 2.26 -5.78
C LYS A 165 -15.36 3.52 -6.62
N ALA A 166 -15.13 4.71 -6.07
CA ALA A 166 -15.34 5.97 -6.77
C ALA A 166 -14.44 6.13 -8.01
N ALA A 167 -13.23 5.56 -7.99
CA ALA A 167 -12.36 5.54 -9.16
C ALA A 167 -12.91 4.64 -10.27
N TRP A 168 -13.39 3.44 -9.91
CA TRP A 168 -14.02 2.53 -10.87
C TRP A 168 -15.31 3.11 -11.43
N ASP A 169 -16.18 3.68 -10.58
CA ASP A 169 -17.43 4.35 -10.99
C ASP A 169 -17.13 5.50 -11.97
N PHE A 170 -16.07 6.28 -11.74
CA PHE A 170 -15.65 7.34 -12.65
C PHE A 170 -15.27 6.78 -14.03
N VAL A 171 -14.42 5.76 -14.06
CA VAL A 171 -13.93 5.18 -15.31
C VAL A 171 -15.06 4.50 -16.11
N GLU A 172 -16.03 3.90 -15.44
CA GLU A 172 -17.17 3.23 -16.08
C GLU A 172 -18.23 4.20 -16.62
N ASN A 173 -18.46 5.33 -15.94
CA ASN A 173 -19.60 6.22 -16.23
C ASN A 173 -19.24 7.48 -17.03
N GLU A 174 -17.99 7.99 -16.96
CA GLU A 174 -17.59 9.26 -17.59
C GLU A 174 -17.12 9.08 -19.06
N ASN A 175 -17.25 7.89 -19.66
CA ASN A 175 -16.78 7.58 -21.02
C ASN A 175 -15.32 8.01 -21.27
N THR A 176 -14.48 7.95 -20.23
CA THR A 176 -13.08 8.34 -20.31
C THR A 176 -12.28 7.42 -21.25
N THR A 177 -11.29 7.98 -21.94
CA THR A 177 -10.35 7.21 -22.75
C THR A 177 -9.15 6.72 -21.93
N VAL A 178 -9.03 7.14 -20.67
CA VAL A 178 -7.95 6.74 -19.78
C VAL A 178 -8.11 5.29 -19.36
N GLU A 179 -7.12 4.46 -19.65
CA GLU A 179 -7.04 3.10 -19.13
C GLU A 179 -6.79 3.13 -17.62
N PHE A 180 -7.41 2.20 -16.88
CA PHE A 180 -7.29 2.17 -15.41
C PHE A 180 -7.03 0.78 -14.87
N ALA A 181 -6.16 0.70 -13.85
CA ALA A 181 -5.90 -0.50 -13.09
C ALA A 181 -5.65 -0.17 -11.61
N THR A 182 -5.89 -1.14 -10.71
CA THR A 182 -5.56 -0.98 -9.29
C THR A 182 -4.62 -2.07 -8.80
N ILE A 183 -3.69 -1.68 -7.95
CA ILE A 183 -2.89 -2.60 -7.14
C ILE A 183 -3.45 -2.57 -5.72
N ASN A 184 -3.84 -3.73 -5.20
CA ASN A 184 -4.47 -3.89 -3.88
C ASN A 184 -3.49 -4.62 -2.94
N PRO A 185 -2.51 -3.91 -2.35
CA PRO A 185 -1.53 -4.55 -1.49
C PRO A 185 -2.12 -4.96 -0.15
N VAL A 186 -1.63 -6.08 0.35
CA VAL A 186 -1.78 -6.53 1.72
C VAL A 186 -0.84 -5.76 2.65
N ALA A 187 -0.43 -6.30 3.81
CA ALA A 187 0.54 -5.63 4.69
C ALA A 187 1.89 -5.48 3.97
N ILE A 188 2.31 -4.24 3.70
CA ILE A 188 3.54 -3.94 2.98
C ILE A 188 4.69 -3.85 3.98
N PHE A 189 5.69 -4.71 3.80
CA PHE A 189 6.97 -4.69 4.50
C PHE A 189 8.13 -4.59 3.50
N GLY A 190 9.34 -4.96 3.93
CA GLY A 190 10.51 -4.94 3.05
C GLY A 190 11.48 -3.80 3.37
N PRO A 191 12.55 -3.66 2.58
CA PRO A 191 13.60 -2.71 2.86
C PRO A 191 13.16 -1.27 2.57
N SER A 192 13.29 -0.37 3.57
CA SER A 192 13.06 1.06 3.37
C SER A 192 14.29 1.75 2.74
N LEU A 193 14.04 2.81 2.00
CA LEU A 193 15.09 3.68 1.45
C LEU A 193 15.50 4.79 2.44
N ASP A 194 14.61 5.16 3.36
CA ASP A 194 14.88 6.12 4.44
C ASP A 194 14.07 5.77 5.70
N ALA A 195 14.04 6.68 6.68
CA ALA A 195 13.30 6.52 7.92
C ALA A 195 11.76 6.57 7.76
N HIS A 196 11.24 6.89 6.57
CA HIS A 196 9.80 6.94 6.31
C HIS A 196 9.29 5.56 5.90
N VAL A 197 8.44 4.96 6.73
CA VAL A 197 7.93 3.60 6.56
C VAL A 197 6.40 3.57 6.46
N SER A 198 5.83 2.45 6.03
CA SER A 198 4.38 2.28 5.92
C SER A 198 3.72 2.09 7.29
N GLY A 199 2.38 2.30 7.33
CA GLY A 199 1.59 2.03 8.53
C GLY A 199 1.65 0.58 9.02
N SER A 200 1.96 -0.39 8.13
CA SER A 200 2.14 -1.80 8.52
C SER A 200 3.29 -2.00 9.52
N PHE A 201 4.30 -1.13 9.50
CA PHE A 201 5.45 -1.20 10.41
C PHE A 201 5.08 -1.02 11.88
N HIS A 202 3.95 -0.38 12.20
CA HIS A 202 3.45 -0.31 13.57
C HIS A 202 3.19 -1.69 14.20
N LEU A 203 2.88 -2.72 13.39
CA LEU A 203 2.76 -4.10 13.89
C LEU A 203 4.10 -4.61 14.42
N LEU A 204 5.20 -4.36 13.68
CA LEU A 204 6.55 -4.74 14.08
C LEU A 204 7.03 -3.89 15.25
N GLU A 205 6.77 -2.58 15.24
CA GLU A 205 7.09 -1.67 16.34
C GLU A 205 6.47 -2.16 17.66
N ASN A 206 5.19 -2.52 17.68
CA ASN A 206 4.50 -3.03 18.85
C ASN A 206 5.06 -4.37 19.36
N LEU A 207 5.60 -5.20 18.49
CA LEU A 207 6.33 -6.41 18.88
C LEU A 207 7.69 -6.07 19.50
N LEU A 208 8.47 -5.22 18.81
CA LEU A 208 9.86 -4.92 19.12
C LEU A 208 10.01 -4.04 20.38
N ASN A 209 9.11 -3.09 20.61
CA ASN A 209 9.12 -2.25 21.81
C ASN A 209 8.63 -2.98 23.08
N GLY A 210 8.08 -4.20 22.93
CA GLY A 210 7.60 -5.04 24.02
C GLY A 210 6.25 -4.62 24.60
N SER A 211 5.49 -3.76 23.93
CA SER A 211 4.11 -3.38 24.34
C SER A 211 3.17 -4.59 24.27
N MET A 212 3.36 -5.49 23.32
CA MET A 212 2.64 -6.76 23.22
C MET A 212 3.20 -7.83 24.16
N LYS A 213 2.77 -7.81 25.43
CA LYS A 213 3.19 -8.83 26.43
C LYS A 213 2.71 -10.24 26.09
N ARG A 214 1.57 -10.36 25.39
CA ARG A 214 1.04 -11.57 24.78
C ARG A 214 0.66 -11.28 23.35
N VAL A 215 1.02 -12.14 22.43
CA VAL A 215 0.86 -11.95 20.99
C VAL A 215 -0.32 -12.78 20.48
N PRO A 216 -1.32 -12.17 19.82
CA PRO A 216 -2.43 -12.89 19.21
C PRO A 216 -1.98 -13.64 17.96
N GLN A 217 -2.67 -14.73 17.63
CA GLN A 217 -2.44 -15.46 16.39
C GLN A 217 -3.27 -14.88 15.22
N ILE A 218 -3.25 -13.56 15.06
CA ILE A 218 -3.95 -12.90 13.95
C ILE A 218 -3.19 -13.22 12.65
N PRO A 219 -3.82 -13.91 11.69
CA PRO A 219 -3.18 -14.22 10.42
C PRO A 219 -3.06 -12.98 9.55
N LEU A 220 -1.97 -12.88 8.82
CA LEU A 220 -1.64 -11.81 7.90
C LEU A 220 -1.19 -12.38 6.56
N ASN A 221 -1.44 -11.63 5.50
CA ASN A 221 -0.73 -11.77 4.25
C ASN A 221 0.25 -10.59 4.14
N VAL A 222 1.42 -10.84 3.60
CA VAL A 222 2.53 -9.88 3.53
C VAL A 222 3.01 -9.76 2.09
N VAL A 223 3.45 -8.58 1.72
CA VAL A 223 4.11 -8.31 0.44
C VAL A 223 5.32 -7.41 0.66
N ASP A 224 6.38 -7.67 -0.10
CA ASP A 224 7.55 -6.79 -0.12
C ASP A 224 7.25 -5.50 -0.91
N VAL A 225 7.76 -4.36 -0.44
CA VAL A 225 7.58 -3.07 -1.12
C VAL A 225 8.16 -3.07 -2.54
N ARG A 226 9.19 -3.89 -2.80
CA ARG A 226 9.78 -4.07 -4.15
C ARG A 226 8.80 -4.75 -5.09
N ASP A 227 8.06 -5.73 -4.60
CA ASP A 227 6.99 -6.41 -5.33
C ASP A 227 5.84 -5.45 -5.65
N VAL A 228 5.45 -4.63 -4.68
CA VAL A 228 4.42 -3.60 -4.90
C VAL A 228 4.86 -2.63 -6.00
N ALA A 229 6.12 -2.18 -5.98
CA ALA A 229 6.66 -1.30 -7.01
C ALA A 229 6.68 -1.96 -8.39
N GLU A 230 7.16 -3.21 -8.49
CA GLU A 230 7.20 -3.96 -9.73
C GLU A 230 5.80 -4.18 -10.31
N LEU A 231 4.81 -4.54 -9.48
CA LEU A 231 3.42 -4.70 -9.92
C LEU A 231 2.82 -3.41 -10.49
N HIS A 232 3.15 -2.24 -9.93
CA HIS A 232 2.72 -0.96 -10.51
C HIS A 232 3.31 -0.74 -11.91
N ILE A 233 4.57 -1.06 -12.10
CA ILE A 233 5.27 -0.90 -13.38
C ILE A 233 4.77 -1.90 -14.42
N LEU A 234 4.56 -3.15 -14.04
CA LEU A 234 3.98 -4.17 -14.90
C LEU A 234 2.55 -3.80 -15.31
N ALA A 235 1.70 -3.38 -14.36
CA ALA A 235 0.33 -2.95 -14.64
C ALA A 235 0.30 -1.67 -15.50
N MET A 236 1.29 -0.80 -15.37
CA MET A 236 1.42 0.41 -16.18
C MET A 236 1.63 0.08 -17.67
N THR A 237 2.44 -0.93 -17.97
CA THR A 237 2.91 -1.22 -19.33
C THR A 237 2.17 -2.37 -20.03
N ASN A 238 1.66 -3.34 -19.28
CA ASN A 238 0.99 -4.52 -19.84
C ASN A 238 -0.42 -4.19 -20.30
N GLU A 239 -0.75 -4.52 -21.56
CA GLU A 239 -2.07 -4.23 -22.14
C GLU A 239 -3.23 -4.96 -21.47
N GLN A 240 -2.95 -6.14 -20.89
CA GLN A 240 -3.95 -6.93 -20.16
C GLN A 240 -4.34 -6.34 -18.79
N ALA A 241 -3.63 -5.31 -18.33
CA ALA A 241 -3.91 -4.67 -17.05
C ALA A 241 -5.12 -3.73 -17.07
N ASN A 242 -5.49 -3.22 -18.25
CA ASN A 242 -6.63 -2.31 -18.35
C ASN A 242 -7.93 -2.95 -17.84
N GLY A 243 -8.68 -2.20 -17.03
CA GLY A 243 -9.92 -2.67 -16.41
C GLY A 243 -9.72 -3.75 -15.35
N LYS A 244 -8.52 -3.89 -14.75
CA LYS A 244 -8.22 -4.97 -13.80
C LYS A 244 -7.74 -4.45 -12.46
N ARG A 245 -8.11 -5.21 -11.42
CA ARG A 245 -7.58 -5.15 -10.07
C ARG A 245 -6.51 -6.22 -9.92
N PHE A 246 -5.45 -5.96 -9.14
CA PHE A 246 -4.40 -6.94 -8.85
C PHE A 246 -4.09 -6.96 -7.36
N ILE A 247 -4.25 -8.09 -6.72
CA ILE A 247 -3.84 -8.27 -5.33
C ILE A 247 -2.32 -8.44 -5.28
N ALA A 248 -1.66 -7.55 -4.53
CA ALA A 248 -0.24 -7.65 -4.25
C ALA A 248 -0.01 -8.38 -2.92
N THR A 249 0.30 -9.67 -2.98
CA THR A 249 0.63 -10.52 -1.84
C THR A 249 1.68 -11.56 -2.23
N ALA A 250 2.66 -11.80 -1.35
CA ALA A 250 3.50 -12.99 -1.47
C ALA A 250 2.67 -14.26 -1.23
N ASP A 251 3.21 -15.42 -1.59
CA ASP A 251 2.53 -16.69 -1.39
C ASP A 251 2.40 -17.03 0.09
N GLY A 252 1.26 -17.63 0.46
CA GLY A 252 0.98 -18.11 1.82
C GLY A 252 0.46 -17.03 2.77
N GLN A 253 0.58 -17.31 4.06
CA GLN A 253 0.17 -16.44 5.16
C GLN A 253 1.06 -16.68 6.38
N ILE A 254 1.18 -15.70 7.26
CA ILE A 254 1.92 -15.77 8.52
C ILE A 254 1.10 -15.10 9.62
N ASN A 255 1.16 -15.58 10.88
CA ASN A 255 0.47 -14.89 11.97
C ASN A 255 1.44 -14.08 12.85
N LEU A 256 0.90 -13.12 13.61
CA LEU A 256 1.72 -12.24 14.46
C LEU A 256 2.61 -13.00 15.46
N LEU A 257 2.16 -14.15 15.97
CA LEU A 257 2.98 -14.95 16.90
C LEU A 257 4.14 -15.62 16.18
N GLU A 258 3.93 -16.08 14.93
CA GLU A 258 5.00 -16.60 14.07
C GLU A 258 5.99 -15.51 13.70
N ILE A 259 5.53 -14.30 13.38
CA ILE A 259 6.40 -13.14 13.17
C ILE A 259 7.26 -12.86 14.40
N ALA A 260 6.66 -12.85 15.60
CA ALA A 260 7.40 -12.63 16.84
C ALA A 260 8.49 -13.70 17.08
N LYS A 261 8.18 -14.97 16.78
CA LYS A 261 9.14 -16.08 16.86
C LYS A 261 10.25 -15.94 15.81
N LEU A 262 9.90 -15.64 14.57
CA LEU A 262 10.84 -15.43 13.47
C LEU A 262 11.85 -14.31 13.80
N ILE A 263 11.37 -13.16 14.26
CA ILE A 263 12.23 -12.04 14.65
C ILE A 263 13.15 -12.47 15.80
N LYS A 264 12.63 -13.15 16.81
CA LYS A 264 13.41 -13.60 17.96
C LYS A 264 14.49 -14.62 17.60
N GLU A 265 14.22 -15.46 16.61
CA GLU A 265 15.18 -16.46 16.12
C GLU A 265 16.25 -15.83 15.22
N LYS A 266 15.84 -14.98 14.27
CA LYS A 266 16.72 -14.47 13.22
C LYS A 266 17.39 -13.14 13.55
N ARG A 267 16.89 -12.38 14.54
CA ARG A 267 17.40 -11.07 14.98
C ARG A 267 17.36 -10.96 16.51
N PRO A 268 18.02 -11.87 17.24
CA PRO A 268 17.95 -11.91 18.71
C PRO A 268 18.44 -10.63 19.38
N GLU A 269 19.42 -9.94 18.77
CA GLU A 269 19.98 -8.67 19.24
C GLU A 269 18.95 -7.53 19.23
N ILE A 270 18.04 -7.52 18.26
CA ILE A 270 16.96 -6.53 18.13
C ILE A 270 15.75 -6.96 18.98
N ALA A 271 15.50 -8.26 19.08
CA ALA A 271 14.28 -8.86 19.63
C ALA A 271 14.28 -9.04 21.15
N GLN A 272 15.12 -8.31 21.92
CA GLN A 272 15.26 -8.52 23.37
C GLN A 272 13.93 -8.37 24.12
N LYS A 273 13.06 -7.44 23.71
CA LYS A 273 11.76 -7.17 24.34
C LYS A 273 10.61 -7.98 23.72
N VAL A 274 10.85 -8.71 22.62
CA VAL A 274 9.79 -9.44 21.91
C VAL A 274 9.27 -10.59 22.75
N SER A 275 7.96 -10.60 22.97
CA SER A 275 7.26 -11.70 23.64
C SER A 275 6.83 -12.75 22.61
N THR A 276 7.03 -14.03 22.94
CA THR A 276 6.48 -15.16 22.20
C THR A 276 5.36 -15.88 22.95
N LYS A 277 4.80 -15.23 23.99
CA LYS A 277 3.69 -15.78 24.78
C LYS A 277 2.38 -15.57 24.02
N LYS A 278 1.67 -16.64 23.71
CA LYS A 278 0.38 -16.59 23.02
C LYS A 278 -0.67 -15.82 23.83
N LEU A 279 -1.44 -14.95 23.16
CA LEU A 279 -2.72 -14.44 23.64
C LEU A 279 -3.82 -15.43 23.22
N PRO A 280 -4.58 -16.04 24.13
CA PRO A 280 -5.68 -16.92 23.77
C PRO A 280 -6.77 -16.17 22.98
N ASP A 281 -7.28 -16.78 21.93
CA ASP A 281 -8.23 -16.14 20.98
C ASP A 281 -9.56 -15.73 21.65
N PHE A 282 -10.00 -16.46 22.69
CA PHE A 282 -11.21 -16.10 23.42
C PHE A 282 -11.08 -14.76 24.18
N ILE A 283 -9.87 -14.37 24.60
CA ILE A 283 -9.63 -13.07 25.26
C ILE A 283 -9.85 -11.93 24.25
N LEU A 284 -9.34 -12.08 23.03
CA LEU A 284 -9.54 -11.12 21.97
C LEU A 284 -11.04 -11.01 21.59
N SER A 285 -11.71 -12.16 21.47
CA SER A 285 -13.14 -12.23 21.15
C SER A 285 -14.01 -11.61 22.24
N LEU A 286 -13.67 -11.79 23.51
CA LEU A 286 -14.37 -11.17 24.64
C LEU A 286 -14.11 -9.65 24.67
N GLY A 287 -12.88 -9.23 24.47
CA GLY A 287 -12.48 -7.82 24.42
C GLY A 287 -13.17 -7.04 23.30
N ALA A 288 -13.48 -7.71 22.16
CA ALA A 288 -14.16 -7.12 21.01
C ALA A 288 -15.57 -6.57 21.33
N LYS A 289 -16.18 -7.02 22.42
CA LYS A 289 -17.49 -6.50 22.88
C LYS A 289 -17.40 -5.10 23.53
N PHE A 290 -16.22 -4.71 23.99
CA PHE A 290 -16.03 -3.52 24.82
C PHE A 290 -14.95 -2.56 24.30
N ASN A 291 -14.13 -2.98 23.33
CA ASN A 291 -12.98 -2.22 22.86
C ASN A 291 -12.90 -2.22 21.33
N HIS A 292 -12.76 -1.03 20.75
CA HIS A 292 -12.69 -0.84 19.29
C HIS A 292 -11.47 -1.55 18.66
N GLN A 293 -10.30 -1.51 19.31
CA GLN A 293 -9.10 -2.19 18.83
C GLN A 293 -9.26 -3.71 18.84
N ALA A 294 -9.88 -4.25 19.90
CA ALA A 294 -10.19 -5.68 19.97
C ALA A 294 -11.23 -6.10 18.93
N LYS A 295 -12.17 -5.21 18.57
CA LYS A 295 -13.16 -5.44 17.50
C LYS A 295 -12.48 -5.54 16.12
N ALA A 296 -11.56 -4.61 15.82
CA ALA A 296 -10.75 -4.67 14.61
C ALA A 296 -9.86 -5.93 14.57
N GLY A 297 -9.21 -6.26 15.70
CA GLY A 297 -8.43 -7.50 15.82
C GLY A 297 -9.27 -8.75 15.61
N LYS A 298 -10.54 -8.77 16.09
CA LYS A 298 -11.45 -9.88 15.83
C LYS A 298 -11.81 -9.99 14.35
N LEU A 299 -12.10 -8.88 13.67
CA LEU A 299 -12.34 -8.90 12.22
C LEU A 299 -11.15 -9.54 11.49
N LEU A 300 -9.92 -9.12 11.80
CA LEU A 300 -8.70 -9.68 11.20
C LEU A 300 -8.50 -11.18 11.51
N LEU A 301 -8.97 -11.65 12.67
CA LEU A 301 -8.93 -13.07 13.04
C LEU A 301 -9.98 -13.89 12.27
N ASP A 302 -11.17 -13.33 12.07
CA ASP A 302 -12.31 -14.01 11.45
C ASP A 302 -12.18 -14.07 9.92
N MET A 303 -11.54 -13.08 9.28
CA MET A 303 -11.47 -13.00 7.82
C MET A 303 -10.65 -14.15 7.22
N ASN A 304 -11.00 -14.52 6.00
CA ASN A 304 -10.26 -15.51 5.22
C ASN A 304 -8.92 -14.91 4.75
N ARG A 305 -7.84 -15.66 4.96
CA ARG A 305 -6.48 -15.32 4.52
C ARG A 305 -5.94 -16.23 3.41
N ASN A 306 -6.79 -17.10 2.87
CA ASN A 306 -6.49 -17.82 1.65
C ASN A 306 -6.68 -16.85 0.47
N VAL A 307 -5.64 -16.08 0.16
CA VAL A 307 -5.65 -14.98 -0.81
C VAL A 307 -4.88 -15.40 -2.05
N SER A 308 -5.47 -15.20 -3.22
CA SER A 308 -4.82 -15.49 -4.51
C SER A 308 -4.10 -14.27 -5.05
N ASN A 309 -2.90 -14.48 -5.57
CA ASN A 309 -2.14 -13.56 -6.40
C ASN A 309 -2.05 -14.04 -7.87
N GLU A 310 -2.83 -15.04 -8.21
CA GLU A 310 -2.77 -15.73 -9.50
C GLU A 310 -3.02 -14.81 -10.69
N ARG A 311 -3.87 -13.80 -10.54
CA ARG A 311 -4.12 -12.82 -11.60
C ARG A 311 -2.86 -12.02 -11.94
N ALA A 312 -2.09 -11.59 -10.93
CA ALA A 312 -0.84 -10.89 -11.16
C ALA A 312 0.20 -11.78 -11.85
N LYS A 313 0.29 -13.05 -11.43
CA LYS A 313 1.20 -14.04 -12.06
C LYS A 313 0.82 -14.30 -13.52
N THR A 314 -0.45 -14.59 -13.78
CA THR A 314 -0.89 -15.02 -15.12
C THR A 314 -0.98 -13.90 -16.13
N LEU A 315 -1.48 -12.71 -15.74
CA LEU A 315 -1.67 -11.60 -16.68
C LEU A 315 -0.46 -10.69 -16.79
N LEU A 316 0.28 -10.48 -15.69
CA LEU A 316 1.43 -9.56 -15.70
C LEU A 316 2.77 -10.29 -15.79
N GLY A 317 2.81 -11.61 -15.66
CA GLY A 317 4.04 -12.39 -15.60
C GLY A 317 4.87 -12.09 -14.35
N TRP A 318 4.19 -11.63 -13.28
CA TRP A 318 4.85 -11.30 -12.02
C TRP A 318 5.07 -12.55 -11.16
N GLU A 319 6.22 -12.60 -10.51
CA GLU A 319 6.52 -13.57 -9.45
C GLU A 319 7.05 -12.82 -8.23
N PRO A 320 6.68 -13.23 -6.99
CA PRO A 320 7.19 -12.60 -5.79
C PRO A 320 8.72 -12.60 -5.73
N ILE A 321 9.30 -11.42 -5.49
CA ILE A 321 10.76 -11.24 -5.33
C ILE A 321 11.22 -11.80 -3.98
N ALA A 322 10.34 -11.74 -2.97
CA ALA A 322 10.65 -12.13 -1.61
C ALA A 322 9.51 -12.94 -0.98
N THR A 323 9.87 -13.85 -0.11
CA THR A 323 8.93 -14.52 0.81
C THR A 323 8.43 -13.53 1.87
N GLN A 324 7.35 -13.90 2.57
CA GLN A 324 6.82 -13.10 3.67
C GLN A 324 7.84 -12.90 4.79
N GLU A 325 8.59 -13.95 5.12
CA GLU A 325 9.63 -13.92 6.14
C GLU A 325 10.78 -12.97 5.76
N GLU A 326 11.24 -13.02 4.50
CA GLU A 326 12.29 -12.13 4.00
C GLU A 326 11.83 -10.67 4.01
N ALA A 327 10.58 -10.38 3.60
CA ALA A 327 10.02 -9.02 3.64
C ALA A 327 9.93 -8.49 5.07
N ILE A 328 9.51 -9.33 6.04
CA ILE A 328 9.43 -8.97 7.45
C ILE A 328 10.83 -8.70 8.03
N LEU A 329 11.79 -9.57 7.78
CA LEU A 329 13.16 -9.41 8.30
C LEU A 329 13.83 -8.17 7.70
N ALA A 330 13.65 -7.90 6.40
CA ALA A 330 14.16 -6.69 5.76
C ALA A 330 13.53 -5.40 6.33
N ALA A 331 12.25 -5.46 6.72
CA ALA A 331 11.59 -4.36 7.42
C ALA A 331 12.19 -4.14 8.82
N VAL A 332 12.41 -5.21 9.60
CA VAL A 332 13.06 -5.13 10.92
C VAL A 332 14.49 -4.57 10.81
N ASP A 333 15.27 -5.02 9.83
CA ASP A 333 16.61 -4.50 9.56
C ASP A 333 16.59 -3.01 9.21
N SER A 334 15.59 -2.57 8.41
CA SER A 334 15.39 -1.15 8.10
C SER A 334 15.02 -0.33 9.34
N MET A 335 14.17 -0.85 10.22
CA MET A 335 13.81 -0.18 11.48
C MET A 335 15.03 0.01 12.38
N ALA A 336 15.90 -0.98 12.46
CA ALA A 336 17.16 -0.87 13.22
C ALA A 336 18.12 0.12 12.54
N LYS A 337 18.31 0.04 11.21
CA LYS A 337 19.19 0.92 10.44
C LYS A 337 18.84 2.40 10.62
N TYR A 338 17.54 2.72 10.64
CA TYR A 338 17.05 4.10 10.73
C TYR A 338 16.63 4.53 12.15
N HIS A 339 16.99 3.75 13.18
CA HIS A 339 16.72 4.05 14.59
C HIS A 339 15.24 4.28 14.90
N LEU A 340 14.37 3.47 14.31
CA LEU A 340 12.91 3.49 14.54
C LEU A 340 12.48 2.62 15.72
N ILE A 341 13.44 1.86 16.29
CA ILE A 341 13.26 0.95 17.43
C ILE A 341 14.46 1.01 18.39
#